data_2ec17f3cc3663e4e04c3b0d1ea5ea911
#
_entry.id   2ec17f3cc3663e4e04c3b0d1ea5ea911
#
_cell.length_a   1.000
_cell.length_b   1.000
_cell.length_c   1.000
_cell.angle_alpha   90.00
_cell.angle_beta   90.00
_cell.angle_gamma   90.00
#
_symmetry.space_group_name_H-M   'P 1'
#
loop_
_entity.id
_entity.type
_entity.pdbx_description
1 polymer ?
#
loop_
_entity_poly.entity_id
_entity_poly.type
_entity_poly.pdbx_seq_one_letter_code
_entity_poly.pdbx_strand_id
1 'polypeptide(L)'
;MKENKKAILEILKKSSKKDGKFENLVLNLALQKIDSDSFEYDGNAVYTNNKKRLVYCMSQETSFTIPEGVEIIGEMAFRGKKALKNVIIANSVKEIEHDAFYDCDELDNVYVPAGVKIVRSYAFAECDKLKKITFAGTPEKVGRHTFDDCDQLHDIIVPAGSSKFFRKELHFIDGDTDYLVLEDPKKKAETAEKKAEISAKKAETSEKKDKKADKKEAAEKKAETPVKKADKKADSENKAKKEPAKVK
;
A
#
# COMPACT_ATOMS: atom_id res chain seq x y z
N MET A 1 -6.23 -29.10 -4.44
CA MET A 1 -6.96 -30.05 -3.56
C MET A 1 -7.13 -29.40 -2.22
N LYS A 2 -8.28 -29.62 -1.57
CA LYS A 2 -8.52 -29.15 -0.20
C LYS A 2 -7.99 -30.19 0.77
N GLU A 3 -7.05 -29.78 1.61
CA GLU A 3 -6.36 -30.67 2.53
C GLU A 3 -6.49 -30.13 3.96
N ASN A 4 -6.54 -31.01 4.94
CA ASN A 4 -6.45 -30.61 6.35
C ASN A 4 -4.99 -30.47 6.78
N LYS A 5 -4.75 -29.84 7.94
CA LYS A 5 -3.39 -29.64 8.51
C LYS A 5 -2.56 -30.91 8.51
N LYS A 6 -3.14 -32.04 8.89
CA LYS A 6 -2.46 -33.34 8.97
C LYS A 6 -2.02 -33.85 7.59
N ALA A 7 -2.89 -33.74 6.59
CA ALA A 7 -2.58 -34.16 5.22
C ALA A 7 -1.44 -33.30 4.61
N ILE A 8 -1.45 -31.98 4.84
CA ILE A 8 -0.37 -31.10 4.40
C ILE A 8 0.97 -31.51 5.01
N LEU A 9 1.01 -31.78 6.31
CA LEU A 9 2.23 -32.24 6.99
C LEU A 9 2.72 -33.60 6.46
N GLU A 10 1.83 -34.52 6.11
CA GLU A 10 2.22 -35.79 5.48
C GLU A 10 2.76 -35.61 4.05
N ILE A 11 2.20 -34.68 3.27
CA ILE A 11 2.72 -34.29 1.97
C ILE A 11 4.16 -33.79 2.10
N LEU A 12 4.40 -32.85 3.04
CA LEU A 12 5.73 -32.32 3.29
C LEU A 12 6.73 -33.40 3.69
N LYS A 13 6.37 -34.28 4.61
CA LYS A 13 7.24 -35.40 5.03
C LYS A 13 7.64 -36.30 3.87
N LYS A 14 6.77 -36.47 2.88
CA LYS A 14 7.05 -37.27 1.67
C LYS A 14 7.93 -36.53 0.66
N SER A 15 7.79 -35.19 0.58
CA SER A 15 8.50 -34.36 -0.39
C SER A 15 9.88 -33.91 0.11
N SER A 16 10.08 -33.78 1.44
CA SER A 16 11.34 -33.31 1.99
C SER A 16 12.44 -34.39 1.91
N LYS A 17 13.54 -34.03 1.28
CA LYS A 17 14.78 -34.79 1.32
C LYS A 17 15.37 -34.68 2.74
N LYS A 18 16.40 -35.49 3.05
CA LYS A 18 17.03 -35.76 4.37
C LYS A 18 17.04 -34.68 5.46
N ASP A 19 16.84 -33.39 5.15
CA ASP A 19 16.95 -32.26 6.09
C ASP A 19 15.60 -31.54 6.39
N GLY A 20 14.46 -32.12 6.02
CA GLY A 20 13.12 -31.53 6.17
C GLY A 20 12.61 -31.26 7.60
N LYS A 21 13.47 -31.38 8.62
CA LYS A 21 13.08 -31.09 10.01
C LYS A 21 12.75 -29.62 10.22
N PHE A 22 13.56 -28.72 9.63
CA PHE A 22 13.37 -27.29 9.75
C PHE A 22 12.10 -26.83 9.00
N GLU A 23 11.94 -27.25 7.75
CA GLU A 23 10.74 -26.95 6.95
C GLU A 23 9.46 -27.47 7.59
N ASN A 24 9.49 -28.68 8.18
CA ASN A 24 8.38 -29.23 8.95
C ASN A 24 8.03 -28.38 10.17
N LEU A 25 9.03 -27.85 10.88
CA LEU A 25 8.84 -26.98 12.02
C LEU A 25 8.20 -25.66 11.60
N VAL A 26 8.76 -25.01 10.58
CA VAL A 26 8.27 -23.72 10.05
C VAL A 26 6.83 -23.85 9.55
N LEU A 27 6.54 -24.86 8.75
CA LEU A 27 5.16 -25.10 8.29
C LEU A 27 4.20 -25.38 9.44
N ASN A 28 4.62 -26.17 10.43
CA ASN A 28 3.79 -26.43 11.61
C ASN A 28 3.44 -25.13 12.35
N LEU A 29 4.44 -24.26 12.56
CA LEU A 29 4.24 -22.96 13.21
C LEU A 29 3.30 -22.07 12.39
N ALA A 30 3.48 -22.02 11.07
CA ALA A 30 2.61 -21.26 10.17
C ALA A 30 1.16 -21.78 10.21
N LEU A 31 0.97 -23.11 10.18
CA LEU A 31 -0.37 -23.72 10.23
C LEU A 31 -1.06 -23.55 11.59
N GLN A 32 -0.31 -23.48 12.70
CA GLN A 32 -0.88 -23.26 14.03
C GLN A 32 -1.47 -21.86 14.21
N LYS A 33 -0.89 -20.87 13.54
CA LYS A 33 -1.31 -19.46 13.62
C LYS A 33 -2.56 -19.14 12.78
N ILE A 34 -2.96 -20.06 11.91
CA ILE A 34 -4.10 -19.83 11.00
C ILE A 34 -5.32 -20.53 11.57
N ASP A 35 -6.38 -19.76 11.79
CA ASP A 35 -7.68 -20.27 12.19
C ASP A 35 -8.43 -20.86 10.98
N SER A 36 -7.93 -21.99 10.51
CA SER A 36 -8.54 -22.76 9.43
C SER A 36 -8.08 -24.20 9.51
N ASP A 37 -8.99 -25.14 9.28
CA ASP A 37 -8.71 -26.57 9.21
C ASP A 37 -8.59 -27.10 7.78
N SER A 38 -8.82 -26.25 6.79
CA SER A 38 -8.72 -26.65 5.37
C SER A 38 -7.83 -25.70 4.58
N PHE A 39 -6.99 -26.29 3.76
CA PHE A 39 -5.99 -25.61 2.94
C PHE A 39 -6.06 -26.11 1.51
N GLU A 40 -5.55 -25.33 0.59
CA GLU A 40 -5.33 -25.77 -0.79
C GLU A 40 -3.84 -25.96 -1.04
N TYR A 41 -3.48 -27.08 -1.64
CA TYR A 41 -2.12 -27.38 -2.09
C TYR A 41 -2.12 -27.54 -3.61
N ASP A 42 -1.25 -26.80 -4.29
CA ASP A 42 -1.15 -26.79 -5.75
C ASP A 42 0.05 -27.57 -6.31
N GLY A 43 0.82 -28.22 -5.44
CA GLY A 43 2.06 -28.91 -5.79
C GLY A 43 3.31 -28.11 -5.42
N ASN A 44 3.22 -26.79 -5.32
CA ASN A 44 4.35 -25.90 -5.04
C ASN A 44 4.19 -25.11 -3.74
N ALA A 45 2.96 -24.78 -3.35
CA ALA A 45 2.69 -24.01 -2.15
C ALA A 45 1.36 -24.39 -1.50
N VAL A 46 1.25 -24.05 -0.22
CA VAL A 46 0.05 -24.22 0.59
C VAL A 46 -0.62 -22.86 0.75
N TYR A 47 -1.93 -22.83 0.52
CA TYR A 47 -2.75 -21.63 0.64
C TYR A 47 -3.91 -21.88 1.60
N THR A 48 -4.51 -20.80 2.10
CA THR A 48 -5.85 -20.90 2.71
C THR A 48 -6.89 -21.34 1.69
N ASN A 49 -8.01 -21.90 2.14
CA ASN A 49 -9.08 -22.47 1.30
C ASN A 49 -9.66 -21.52 0.24
N ASN A 50 -9.48 -20.21 0.39
CA ASN A 50 -9.92 -19.20 -0.58
C ASN A 50 -8.76 -18.62 -1.41
N LYS A 51 -7.57 -19.19 -1.31
CA LYS A 51 -6.30 -18.72 -1.92
C LYS A 51 -5.92 -17.27 -1.62
N LYS A 52 -6.52 -16.65 -0.62
CA LYS A 52 -6.20 -15.26 -0.26
C LYS A 52 -4.88 -15.11 0.47
N ARG A 53 -4.43 -16.16 1.14
CA ARG A 53 -3.15 -16.19 1.84
C ARG A 53 -2.28 -17.34 1.33
N LEU A 54 -1.06 -17.02 0.94
CA LEU A 54 0.00 -18.02 0.77
C LEU A 54 0.55 -18.36 2.15
N VAL A 55 0.36 -19.60 2.59
CA VAL A 55 0.74 -20.05 3.93
C VAL A 55 2.20 -20.48 3.98
N TYR A 56 2.63 -21.27 2.99
CA TYR A 56 3.99 -21.77 2.92
C TYR A 56 4.37 -22.23 1.51
N CYS A 57 5.55 -21.84 1.05
CA CYS A 57 6.13 -22.30 -0.20
C CYS A 57 6.85 -23.64 0.04
N MET A 58 6.39 -24.69 -0.63
CA MET A 58 7.02 -26.03 -0.59
C MET A 58 8.00 -26.26 -1.75
N SER A 59 7.98 -25.37 -2.76
CA SER A 59 8.86 -25.44 -3.91
C SER A 59 10.33 -25.29 -3.49
N GLN A 60 11.21 -26.04 -4.18
CA GLN A 60 12.68 -25.95 -4.07
C GLN A 60 13.27 -25.28 -5.32
N GLU A 61 12.42 -24.71 -6.16
CA GLU A 61 12.83 -24.02 -7.37
C GLU A 61 13.55 -22.70 -7.07
N THR A 62 14.39 -22.27 -7.99
CA THR A 62 15.13 -21.00 -7.87
C THR A 62 14.26 -19.77 -8.19
N SER A 63 13.05 -19.98 -8.69
CA SER A 63 12.09 -18.92 -9.01
C SER A 63 10.69 -19.31 -8.58
N PHE A 64 9.94 -18.36 -8.02
CA PHE A 64 8.56 -18.57 -7.63
C PHE A 64 7.69 -17.39 -8.05
N THR A 65 6.53 -17.69 -8.64
CA THR A 65 5.52 -16.69 -8.98
C THR A 65 4.34 -16.83 -8.03
N ILE A 66 4.08 -15.79 -7.25
CA ILE A 66 2.90 -15.71 -6.40
C ILE A 66 1.68 -15.48 -7.29
N PRO A 67 0.65 -16.34 -7.25
CA PRO A 67 -0.50 -16.23 -8.13
C PRO A 67 -1.33 -14.97 -7.88
N GLU A 68 -1.95 -14.43 -8.93
CA GLU A 68 -2.95 -13.39 -8.77
C GLU A 68 -4.14 -13.90 -7.92
N GLY A 69 -4.70 -13.00 -7.12
CA GLY A 69 -5.73 -13.32 -6.13
C GLY A 69 -5.20 -13.57 -4.72
N VAL A 70 -3.90 -13.86 -4.56
CA VAL A 70 -3.25 -13.88 -3.25
C VAL A 70 -3.14 -12.45 -2.75
N GLU A 71 -3.66 -12.20 -1.55
CA GLU A 71 -3.65 -10.88 -0.91
C GLU A 71 -2.61 -10.79 0.20
N ILE A 72 -2.23 -11.91 0.80
CA ILE A 72 -1.32 -11.98 1.93
C ILE A 72 -0.24 -13.02 1.68
N ILE A 73 1.03 -12.60 1.77
CA ILE A 73 2.17 -13.51 1.91
C ILE A 73 2.31 -13.76 3.40
N GLY A 74 2.03 -14.98 3.81
CA GLY A 74 1.92 -15.36 5.22
C GLY A 74 3.24 -15.32 5.96
N GLU A 75 3.15 -15.34 7.28
CA GLU A 75 4.29 -15.39 8.18
C GLU A 75 5.16 -16.60 7.89
N MET A 76 6.47 -16.37 7.71
CA MET A 76 7.46 -17.41 7.38
C MET A 76 7.20 -18.16 6.06
N ALA A 77 6.40 -17.62 5.16
CA ALA A 77 5.93 -18.33 3.96
C ALA A 77 7.06 -18.84 3.06
N PHE A 78 8.17 -18.12 2.97
CA PHE A 78 9.38 -18.48 2.23
C PHE A 78 10.63 -18.60 3.13
N ARG A 79 10.44 -18.63 4.46
CA ARG A 79 11.57 -18.66 5.39
C ARG A 79 12.51 -19.82 5.11
N GLY A 80 13.82 -19.50 4.98
CA GLY A 80 14.86 -20.50 4.74
C GLY A 80 14.88 -21.07 3.33
N LYS A 81 14.25 -20.43 2.35
CA LYS A 81 14.30 -20.84 0.93
C LYS A 81 15.61 -20.38 0.29
N LYS A 82 16.71 -20.98 0.74
CA LYS A 82 18.08 -20.61 0.39
C LYS A 82 18.39 -20.70 -1.11
N ALA A 83 17.66 -21.49 -1.88
CA ALA A 83 17.85 -21.60 -3.33
C ALA A 83 17.02 -20.57 -4.14
N LEU A 84 16.10 -19.85 -3.50
CA LEU A 84 15.19 -18.90 -4.16
C LEU A 84 15.95 -17.65 -4.61
N LYS A 85 16.09 -17.47 -5.93
CA LYS A 85 16.77 -16.31 -6.54
C LYS A 85 15.80 -15.22 -6.96
N ASN A 86 14.62 -15.61 -7.45
CA ASN A 86 13.65 -14.70 -8.00
C ASN A 86 12.27 -14.97 -7.43
N VAL A 87 11.60 -13.92 -7.00
CA VAL A 87 10.18 -13.97 -6.62
C VAL A 87 9.41 -12.92 -7.40
N ILE A 88 8.31 -13.34 -8.02
CA ILE A 88 7.36 -12.44 -8.68
C ILE A 88 6.16 -12.29 -7.76
N ILE A 89 6.00 -11.11 -7.17
CA ILE A 89 4.89 -10.78 -6.27
C ILE A 89 3.73 -10.25 -7.10
N ALA A 90 2.57 -10.90 -7.01
CA ALA A 90 1.35 -10.50 -7.72
C ALA A 90 0.85 -9.12 -7.29
N ASN A 91 0.21 -8.39 -8.21
CA ASN A 91 -0.36 -7.06 -7.91
C ASN A 91 -1.51 -7.09 -6.90
N SER A 92 -2.14 -8.25 -6.72
CA SER A 92 -3.19 -8.47 -5.73
C SER A 92 -2.70 -8.49 -4.28
N VAL A 93 -1.37 -8.62 -4.05
CA VAL A 93 -0.78 -8.69 -2.70
C VAL A 93 -0.90 -7.35 -2.00
N LYS A 94 -1.41 -7.37 -0.79
CA LYS A 94 -1.63 -6.22 0.10
C LYS A 94 -0.72 -6.24 1.32
N GLU A 95 -0.34 -7.42 1.77
CA GLU A 95 0.46 -7.58 2.99
C GLU A 95 1.54 -8.65 2.82
N ILE A 96 2.75 -8.33 3.30
CA ILE A 96 3.88 -9.23 3.46
C ILE A 96 4.11 -9.34 4.97
N GLU A 97 3.89 -10.53 5.53
CA GLU A 97 3.94 -10.73 6.97
C GLU A 97 5.35 -10.93 7.52
N HIS A 98 5.44 -11.13 8.86
CA HIS A 98 6.71 -11.30 9.55
C HIS A 98 7.52 -12.46 8.97
N ASP A 99 8.83 -12.26 8.83
CA ASP A 99 9.77 -13.29 8.39
C ASP A 99 9.41 -13.94 7.03
N ALA A 100 8.56 -13.30 6.23
CA ALA A 100 7.99 -13.93 5.03
C ALA A 100 9.07 -14.48 4.09
N PHE A 101 10.19 -13.75 3.92
CA PHE A 101 11.36 -14.13 3.12
C PHE A 101 12.65 -14.17 3.96
N TYR A 102 12.52 -14.38 5.26
CA TYR A 102 13.67 -14.45 6.16
C TYR A 102 14.61 -15.60 5.74
N ASP A 103 15.93 -15.36 5.76
CA ASP A 103 16.95 -16.37 5.43
C ASP A 103 16.81 -16.94 3.99
N CYS A 104 16.52 -16.04 3.02
CA CYS A 104 16.50 -16.35 1.59
C CYS A 104 17.81 -15.92 0.94
N ASP A 105 18.93 -16.62 1.23
CA ASP A 105 20.31 -16.23 0.91
C ASP A 105 20.56 -15.89 -0.56
N GLU A 106 19.92 -16.60 -1.50
CA GLU A 106 20.14 -16.42 -2.93
C GLU A 106 19.22 -15.38 -3.58
N LEU A 107 18.29 -14.77 -2.81
CA LEU A 107 17.35 -13.78 -3.34
C LEU A 107 18.12 -12.52 -3.79
N ASP A 108 18.04 -12.16 -5.10
CA ASP A 108 18.89 -11.12 -5.68
C ASP A 108 18.18 -9.77 -5.79
N ASN A 109 17.05 -9.70 -6.48
CA ASN A 109 16.30 -8.47 -6.66
C ASN A 109 14.81 -8.70 -6.35
N VAL A 110 14.19 -7.77 -5.63
CA VAL A 110 12.77 -7.86 -5.30
C VAL A 110 12.02 -6.64 -5.82
N TYR A 111 10.89 -6.89 -6.47
CA TYR A 111 9.93 -5.86 -6.85
C TYR A 111 8.66 -6.00 -6.00
N VAL A 112 8.38 -4.98 -5.21
CA VAL A 112 7.19 -4.90 -4.36
C VAL A 112 6.12 -4.08 -5.08
N PRO A 113 4.99 -4.68 -5.50
CA PRO A 113 3.94 -3.99 -6.23
C PRO A 113 3.30 -2.84 -5.45
N ALA A 114 2.73 -1.87 -6.18
CA ALA A 114 2.08 -0.70 -5.58
C ALA A 114 0.86 -1.03 -4.70
N GLY A 115 0.29 -2.23 -4.85
CA GLY A 115 -0.82 -2.73 -4.06
C GLY A 115 -0.46 -3.08 -2.61
N VAL A 116 0.84 -3.33 -2.33
CA VAL A 116 1.30 -3.71 -1.00
C VAL A 116 1.19 -2.53 -0.04
N LYS A 117 0.41 -2.71 1.02
CA LYS A 117 0.12 -1.71 2.05
C LYS A 117 0.95 -1.90 3.30
N ILE A 118 1.25 -3.13 3.64
CA ILE A 118 1.93 -3.47 4.88
C ILE A 118 3.08 -4.42 4.55
N VAL A 119 4.28 -4.07 5.00
CA VAL A 119 5.44 -4.96 5.08
C VAL A 119 5.80 -5.07 6.56
N ARG A 120 5.80 -6.27 7.09
CA ARG A 120 6.07 -6.48 8.51
C ARG A 120 7.55 -6.67 8.80
N SER A 121 7.90 -6.67 10.09
CA SER A 121 9.28 -6.78 10.56
C SER A 121 9.94 -8.07 10.07
N TYR A 122 11.23 -7.99 9.80
CA TYR A 122 12.09 -9.08 9.33
C TYR A 122 11.63 -9.73 8.01
N ALA A 123 10.77 -9.06 7.25
CA ALA A 123 10.17 -9.65 6.06
C ALA A 123 11.20 -10.10 5.02
N PHE A 124 12.35 -9.45 4.92
CA PHE A 124 13.47 -9.74 4.03
C PHE A 124 14.81 -9.76 4.77
N ALA A 125 14.82 -10.00 6.07
CA ALA A 125 16.05 -10.07 6.84
C ALA A 125 16.87 -11.34 6.50
N GLU A 126 18.18 -11.29 6.71
CA GLU A 126 19.13 -12.34 6.37
C GLU A 126 19.02 -12.82 4.91
N CYS A 127 18.84 -11.89 4.00
CA CYS A 127 18.90 -12.13 2.56
C CYS A 127 20.26 -11.67 2.00
N ASP A 128 21.32 -12.47 2.20
CA ASP A 128 22.71 -12.11 1.97
C ASP A 128 23.00 -11.56 0.57
N LYS A 129 22.34 -12.09 -0.46
CA LYS A 129 22.55 -11.68 -1.85
C LYS A 129 21.54 -10.67 -2.37
N LEU A 130 20.64 -10.18 -1.54
CA LEU A 130 19.67 -9.16 -1.93
C LEU A 130 20.39 -7.85 -2.21
N LYS A 131 20.49 -7.45 -3.49
CA LYS A 131 21.20 -6.24 -3.92
C LYS A 131 20.29 -5.04 -4.00
N LYS A 132 19.06 -5.28 -4.44
CA LYS A 132 18.11 -4.20 -4.73
C LYS A 132 16.69 -4.59 -4.39
N ILE A 133 15.97 -3.67 -3.77
CA ILE A 133 14.53 -3.76 -3.64
C ILE A 133 13.86 -2.52 -4.25
N THR A 134 12.78 -2.74 -4.98
CA THR A 134 12.02 -1.66 -5.63
C THR A 134 10.59 -1.66 -5.14
N PHE A 135 10.17 -0.59 -4.51
CA PHE A 135 8.78 -0.34 -4.14
C PHE A 135 8.09 0.46 -5.24
N ALA A 136 7.08 -0.13 -5.88
CA ALA A 136 6.27 0.56 -6.89
C ALA A 136 5.24 1.53 -6.29
N GLY A 137 4.91 1.38 -5.01
CA GLY A 137 4.02 2.24 -4.23
C GLY A 137 4.61 2.55 -2.86
N THR A 138 3.99 3.51 -2.15
CA THR A 138 4.34 3.79 -0.77
C THR A 138 3.43 2.98 0.15
N PRO A 139 3.96 2.01 0.90
CA PRO A 139 3.19 1.28 1.90
C PRO A 139 2.68 2.22 3.01
N GLU A 140 1.64 1.81 3.70
CA GLU A 140 1.15 2.50 4.90
C GLU A 140 2.06 2.23 6.10
N LYS A 141 2.72 1.04 6.09
CA LYS A 141 3.62 0.62 7.15
C LYS A 141 4.74 -0.26 6.61
N VAL A 142 5.97 0.02 7.05
CA VAL A 142 7.13 -0.87 6.91
C VAL A 142 7.62 -1.22 8.30
N GLY A 143 7.80 -2.51 8.57
CA GLY A 143 8.24 -3.01 9.86
C GLY A 143 9.71 -2.68 10.14
N ARG A 144 10.09 -2.72 11.41
CA ARG A 144 11.49 -2.60 11.80
C ARG A 144 12.25 -3.85 11.38
N HIS A 145 13.55 -3.71 11.19
CA HIS A 145 14.42 -4.85 10.87
C HIS A 145 14.03 -5.59 9.58
N THR A 146 13.32 -4.90 8.67
CA THR A 146 12.82 -5.53 7.44
C THR A 146 13.96 -6.06 6.57
N PHE A 147 15.15 -5.44 6.64
CA PHE A 147 16.34 -5.74 5.83
C PHE A 147 17.59 -5.96 6.69
N ASP A 148 17.43 -6.36 7.95
CA ASP A 148 18.57 -6.67 8.80
C ASP A 148 19.41 -7.78 8.18
N ASP A 149 20.71 -7.69 8.34
CA ASP A 149 21.68 -8.68 7.85
C ASP A 149 21.53 -9.01 6.35
N CYS A 150 21.23 -7.99 5.54
CA CYS A 150 21.23 -8.08 4.08
C CYS A 150 22.57 -7.50 3.54
N ASP A 151 23.65 -8.28 3.60
CA ASP A 151 25.01 -7.82 3.37
C ASP A 151 25.28 -7.14 2.02
N GLN A 152 24.53 -7.50 0.98
CA GLN A 152 24.71 -6.92 -0.36
C GLN A 152 23.66 -5.90 -0.73
N LEU A 153 22.71 -5.57 0.16
CA LEU A 153 21.68 -4.58 -0.15
C LEU A 153 22.26 -3.17 -0.19
N HIS A 154 22.25 -2.56 -1.35
CA HIS A 154 22.73 -1.20 -1.54
C HIS A 154 21.67 -0.25 -2.11
N ASP A 155 20.65 -0.75 -2.83
CA ASP A 155 19.64 0.08 -3.49
C ASP A 155 18.24 -0.21 -2.98
N ILE A 156 17.61 0.76 -2.32
CA ILE A 156 16.18 0.77 -2.02
C ILE A 156 15.52 1.83 -2.91
N ILE A 157 14.89 1.38 -4.00
CA ILE A 157 14.21 2.27 -4.95
C ILE A 157 12.78 2.48 -4.50
N VAL A 158 12.39 3.75 -4.36
CA VAL A 158 11.09 4.15 -3.83
C VAL A 158 10.38 5.14 -4.76
N PRO A 159 9.04 5.26 -4.69
CA PRO A 159 8.30 6.25 -5.47
C PRO A 159 8.77 7.68 -5.19
N ALA A 160 8.71 8.53 -6.22
CA ALA A 160 9.07 9.94 -6.09
C ALA A 160 8.28 10.63 -4.96
N GLY A 161 8.99 11.34 -4.09
CA GLY A 161 8.44 12.05 -2.93
C GLY A 161 8.18 11.18 -1.71
N SER A 162 8.50 9.88 -1.72
CA SER A 162 8.31 8.97 -0.59
C SER A 162 9.59 8.67 0.21
N SER A 163 10.75 9.15 -0.23
CA SER A 163 12.04 8.87 0.40
C SER A 163 12.07 9.22 1.89
N LYS A 164 11.40 10.32 2.28
CA LYS A 164 11.31 10.75 3.68
C LYS A 164 10.54 9.72 4.54
N PHE A 165 9.46 9.15 4.00
CA PHE A 165 8.69 8.10 4.67
C PHE A 165 9.58 6.87 4.89
N PHE A 166 10.21 6.36 3.84
CA PHE A 166 11.04 5.16 3.95
C PHE A 166 12.23 5.35 4.89
N ARG A 167 12.91 6.51 4.85
CA ARG A 167 14.00 6.81 5.79
C ARG A 167 13.55 6.82 7.25
N LYS A 168 12.30 7.24 7.51
CA LYS A 168 11.73 7.24 8.86
C LYS A 168 11.32 5.84 9.31
N GLU A 169 10.60 5.09 8.43
CA GLU A 169 10.04 3.78 8.81
C GLU A 169 11.11 2.68 8.86
N LEU A 170 12.06 2.70 7.95
CA LEU A 170 13.14 1.72 7.93
C LEU A 170 14.13 1.89 9.09
N HIS A 171 13.94 2.94 9.96
CA HIS A 171 14.80 3.23 11.07
C HIS A 171 16.19 2.64 10.85
N PHE A 172 17.04 3.35 10.12
CA PHE A 172 18.45 3.00 10.07
C PHE A 172 18.99 3.13 11.49
N ILE A 173 18.89 2.05 12.24
CA ILE A 173 19.45 1.96 13.57
C ILE A 173 20.94 1.86 13.35
N ASP A 174 21.56 3.00 13.66
CA ASP A 174 22.98 3.15 13.90
C ASP A 174 23.96 2.86 12.75
N GLY A 175 24.16 3.87 11.93
CA GLY A 175 25.52 4.26 11.49
C GLY A 175 26.22 3.43 10.44
N ASP A 176 25.76 2.25 10.08
CA ASP A 176 26.56 1.32 9.30
C ASP A 176 25.84 0.65 8.11
N THR A 177 24.69 1.16 7.69
CA THR A 177 24.04 0.61 6.49
C THR A 177 24.10 1.62 5.36
N ASP A 178 24.94 1.35 4.38
CA ASP A 178 25.13 2.13 3.15
C ASP A 178 23.95 2.00 2.16
N TYR A 179 22.73 1.83 2.64
CA TYR A 179 21.56 1.79 1.77
C TYR A 179 21.30 3.14 1.15
N LEU A 180 21.32 3.21 -0.16
CA LEU A 180 20.85 4.37 -0.88
C LEU A 180 19.35 4.27 -1.12
N VAL A 181 18.57 5.07 -0.39
CA VAL A 181 17.15 5.26 -0.73
C VAL A 181 17.08 6.20 -1.93
N LEU A 182 16.85 5.63 -3.09
CA LEU A 182 16.78 6.33 -4.37
C LEU A 182 15.33 6.52 -4.80
N GLU A 183 14.96 7.74 -5.18
CA GLU A 183 13.65 7.97 -5.82
C GLU A 183 13.68 7.54 -7.28
N ASP A 184 12.64 6.81 -7.74
CA ASP A 184 12.52 6.38 -9.13
C ASP A 184 12.49 7.58 -10.08
N PRO A 185 13.52 7.77 -10.92
CA PRO A 185 13.62 8.93 -11.80
C PRO A 185 12.50 8.96 -12.87
N LYS A 186 11.94 7.83 -13.26
CA LYS A 186 10.86 7.75 -14.25
C LYS A 186 9.54 8.30 -13.71
N LYS A 187 9.24 8.09 -12.43
CA LYS A 187 8.03 8.62 -11.79
C LYS A 187 8.19 10.06 -11.31
N LYS A 188 9.42 10.57 -11.23
CA LYS A 188 9.67 11.98 -10.88
C LYS A 188 9.21 12.94 -12.00
N ALA A 189 9.34 12.53 -13.25
CA ALA A 189 8.84 13.28 -14.40
C ALA A 189 7.31 13.33 -14.45
N GLU A 190 6.61 12.18 -14.31
CA GLU A 190 5.14 12.12 -14.31
C GLU A 190 4.48 12.89 -13.16
N THR A 191 5.11 12.87 -11.95
CA THR A 191 4.59 13.66 -10.83
C THR A 191 4.84 15.16 -10.97
N ALA A 192 5.93 15.56 -11.62
CA ALA A 192 6.20 16.96 -11.94
C ALA A 192 5.22 17.48 -12.98
N GLU A 193 4.94 16.72 -14.04
CA GLU A 193 3.95 17.05 -15.08
C GLU A 193 2.53 17.14 -14.51
N LYS A 194 2.09 16.17 -13.70
CA LYS A 194 0.78 16.22 -13.03
C LYS A 194 0.65 17.39 -12.04
N LYS A 195 1.73 17.76 -11.33
CA LYS A 195 1.74 18.96 -10.47
C LYS A 195 1.69 20.25 -11.29
N ALA A 196 2.36 20.30 -12.43
CA ALA A 196 2.30 21.43 -13.34
C ALA A 196 0.91 21.60 -13.97
N GLU A 197 0.27 20.51 -14.40
CA GLU A 197 -1.12 20.53 -14.90
C GLU A 197 -2.13 20.98 -13.83
N ILE A 198 -1.98 20.51 -12.59
CA ILE A 198 -2.87 20.92 -11.48
C ILE A 198 -2.67 22.41 -11.15
N SER A 199 -1.43 22.91 -11.18
CA SER A 199 -1.15 24.33 -10.96
C SER A 199 -1.67 25.20 -12.10
N ALA A 200 -1.54 24.76 -13.36
CA ALA A 200 -2.09 25.45 -14.52
C ALA A 200 -3.62 25.52 -14.48
N LYS A 201 -4.30 24.42 -14.14
CA LYS A 201 -5.76 24.38 -13.95
C LYS A 201 -6.24 25.24 -12.79
N LYS A 202 -5.46 25.37 -11.71
CA LYS A 202 -5.76 26.29 -10.61
C LYS A 202 -5.60 27.76 -11.02
N ALA A 203 -4.61 28.09 -11.82
CA ALA A 203 -4.39 29.44 -12.34
C ALA A 203 -5.55 29.86 -13.28
N GLU A 204 -5.96 28.98 -14.20
CA GLU A 204 -7.11 29.25 -15.10
C GLU A 204 -8.44 29.43 -14.34
N THR A 205 -8.63 28.72 -13.21
CA THR A 205 -9.84 28.87 -12.40
C THR A 205 -9.84 30.16 -11.57
N SER A 206 -8.68 30.68 -11.18
CA SER A 206 -8.57 31.98 -10.50
C SER A 206 -8.82 33.14 -11.48
N GLU A 207 -8.24 33.13 -12.67
CA GLU A 207 -8.49 34.16 -13.70
C GLU A 207 -9.96 34.21 -14.16
N LYS A 208 -10.66 33.08 -14.21
CA LYS A 208 -12.11 33.06 -14.51
C LYS A 208 -12.97 33.60 -13.38
N LYS A 209 -12.52 33.54 -12.13
CA LYS A 209 -13.23 34.14 -10.98
C LYS A 209 -13.07 35.66 -10.98
N ASP A 210 -11.86 36.18 -11.26
CA ASP A 210 -11.59 37.61 -11.29
C ASP A 210 -12.32 38.29 -12.42
N LYS A 211 -12.34 37.69 -13.63
CA LYS A 211 -13.13 38.21 -14.78
C LYS A 211 -14.64 38.17 -14.59
N LYS A 212 -15.16 37.33 -13.65
CA LYS A 212 -16.59 37.27 -13.32
C LYS A 212 -16.95 38.28 -12.23
N ALA A 213 -16.01 38.68 -11.35
CA ALA A 213 -16.18 39.74 -10.36
C ALA A 213 -16.22 41.11 -11.04
N ASP A 214 -15.29 41.42 -11.95
CA ASP A 214 -15.24 42.68 -12.72
C ASP A 214 -16.49 42.90 -13.59
N LYS A 215 -17.07 41.81 -14.12
CA LYS A 215 -18.29 41.89 -14.91
C LYS A 215 -19.54 42.17 -14.10
N LYS A 216 -19.54 41.80 -12.79
CA LYS A 216 -20.66 42.04 -11.87
C LYS A 216 -20.64 43.50 -11.37
N GLU A 217 -19.45 44.05 -11.09
CA GLU A 217 -19.28 45.44 -10.64
C GLU A 217 -19.59 46.45 -11.77
N ALA A 218 -19.30 46.09 -13.05
CA ALA A 218 -19.66 46.90 -14.20
C ALA A 218 -21.18 46.88 -14.53
N ALA A 219 -21.92 45.90 -14.08
CA ALA A 219 -23.39 45.79 -14.24
C ALA A 219 -24.14 46.57 -13.19
N GLU A 220 -23.62 46.67 -11.96
CA GLU A 220 -24.25 47.44 -10.85
C GLU A 220 -24.08 48.94 -11.01
N LYS A 221 -23.00 49.44 -11.64
CA LYS A 221 -22.79 50.89 -11.92
C LYS A 221 -23.65 51.47 -13.06
N LYS A 222 -24.43 50.67 -13.78
CA LYS A 222 -25.33 51.13 -14.84
C LYS A 222 -26.81 51.27 -14.42
N ALA A 223 -27.14 50.97 -13.16
CA ALA A 223 -28.53 50.98 -12.68
C ALA A 223 -28.89 52.15 -11.78
N GLU A 224 -27.97 53.13 -11.60
CA GLU A 224 -28.29 54.37 -10.85
C GLU A 224 -28.26 55.59 -11.77
N THR A 225 -29.44 55.93 -12.30
CA THR A 225 -29.75 57.30 -12.69
C THR A 225 -31.19 57.63 -12.28
N PRO A 226 -31.46 58.85 -11.82
CA PRO A 226 -32.61 59.15 -10.98
C PRO A 226 -33.79 59.65 -11.78
N VAL A 227 -35.00 59.25 -11.40
CA VAL A 227 -36.23 59.94 -11.81
C VAL A 227 -36.87 60.57 -10.60
N LYS A 228 -37.00 61.90 -10.70
CA LYS A 228 -37.69 62.79 -9.76
C LYS A 228 -39.20 62.75 -9.95
N LYS A 229 -39.90 62.87 -8.78
CA LYS A 229 -41.18 63.55 -8.53
C LYS A 229 -42.50 63.05 -9.17
N ALA A 230 -43.44 62.69 -8.35
CA ALA A 230 -44.69 63.46 -8.15
C ALA A 230 -45.54 62.76 -7.09
N ASP A 231 -45.79 63.46 -6.07
CA ASP A 231 -46.93 63.86 -5.27
C ASP A 231 -48.21 63.02 -5.23
N LYS A 232 -48.66 62.94 -3.97
CA LYS A 232 -50.01 63.14 -3.40
C LYS A 232 -50.83 61.91 -3.08
N LYS A 233 -51.10 61.87 -1.77
CA LYS A 233 -52.32 61.86 -1.01
C LYS A 233 -53.09 60.54 -0.80
N ALA A 234 -53.33 60.43 0.45
CA ALA A 234 -54.50 60.13 1.27
C ALA A 234 -54.77 58.67 1.58
N ASP A 235 -54.80 58.48 2.76
CA ASP A 235 -55.76 58.34 3.89
C ASP A 235 -56.15 56.90 4.24
N SER A 236 -55.98 56.73 5.52
CA SER A 236 -56.88 56.18 6.54
C SER A 236 -57.08 54.70 6.69
N GLU A 237 -56.79 54.34 7.92
CA GLU A 237 -57.63 53.50 8.84
C GLU A 237 -57.77 52.01 8.44
N ASN A 238 -57.61 51.06 9.28
CA ASN A 238 -58.07 50.88 10.62
C ASN A 238 -57.59 49.53 11.21
N LYS A 239 -57.18 49.61 12.47
CA LYS A 239 -57.45 48.72 13.58
C LYS A 239 -57.54 47.19 13.39
N ALA A 240 -56.77 46.57 14.10
CA ALA A 240 -56.98 45.96 15.43
C ALA A 240 -57.00 44.44 15.53
N LYS A 241 -56.20 44.00 16.49
CA LYS A 241 -56.44 42.86 17.43
C LYS A 241 -56.33 41.44 16.86
N LYS A 242 -55.73 40.57 17.45
CA LYS A 242 -55.40 40.15 18.82
C LYS A 242 -54.49 38.89 18.79
N GLU A 243 -53.56 38.88 19.64
CA GLU A 243 -53.00 37.66 20.29
C GLU A 243 -54.13 37.02 21.20
N PRO A 244 -53.87 35.91 21.90
CA PRO A 244 -52.75 34.93 21.94
C PRO A 244 -53.23 33.48 22.26
N ALA A 245 -52.20 32.68 22.58
CA ALA A 245 -52.26 31.56 23.56
C ALA A 245 -52.31 30.12 22.99
N LYS A 246 -51.27 29.42 23.22
CA LYS A 246 -50.89 28.48 24.30
C LYS A 246 -51.43 27.04 24.20
N VAL A 247 -50.51 26.11 24.39
CA VAL A 247 -50.54 24.85 25.16
C VAL A 247 -51.20 23.66 24.46
N LYS A 248 -50.46 22.64 24.13
CA LYS A 248 -49.85 21.62 24.98
C LYS A 248 -48.72 20.89 24.24
#